data_31b8691ec7bf2fcaac147b2f5c84254d
#
_entry.id   31b8691ec7bf2fcaac147b2f5c84254d
#
_cell.length_a   1.000
_cell.length_b   1.000
_cell.length_c   1.000
_cell.angle_alpha   90.00
_cell.angle_beta   90.00
_cell.angle_gamma   90.00
#
_symmetry.space_group_name_H-M   'P 1'
#
loop_
_entity.id
_entity.type
_entity.pdbx_description
1 polymer ?
#
loop_
_entity_poly.entity_id
_entity_poly.type
_entity_poly.pdbx_seq_one_letter_code
_entity_poly.pdbx_strand_id
1 'polypeptide(L)'
;MGEAQEVGRALNRAFPLRWLILSRVLLVLAVLAAIVLLLPIPGRLVSAWNSLAARADPSHLYPPTQDSSVSAHPLDVHFSLPNGDQIALYAVTLTEAWNGTYTAQIYGLGYHQNPFRKHNSNYVTYTLGDSDTSINLASRTSSVRPGVAFWSDSIAPLYPGDTLTAHVSWIQQEITIPVLFPWEEVTDP
;
A
#
# COMPACT_ATOMS: atom_id res chain seq x y z
N MET A 1 44.41 -45.34 41.17
CA MET A 1 44.72 -43.98 40.62
C MET A 1 44.64 -43.92 39.09
N GLY A 2 44.31 -45.03 38.41
CA GLY A 2 44.21 -45.05 36.90
C GLY A 2 42.89 -44.61 36.27
N GLU A 3 41.80 -44.92 36.93
CA GLU A 3 40.47 -44.65 36.31
C GLU A 3 40.11 -43.15 36.12
N ALA A 4 40.51 -42.30 37.09
CA ALA A 4 40.24 -40.86 36.99
C ALA A 4 41.00 -40.17 35.81
N GLN A 5 42.20 -40.71 35.47
CA GLN A 5 42.99 -40.24 34.35
C GLN A 5 42.44 -40.68 32.99
N GLU A 6 41.81 -41.85 32.89
CA GLU A 6 41.18 -42.33 31.67
C GLU A 6 39.89 -41.60 31.39
N VAL A 7 39.08 -41.34 32.41
CA VAL A 7 37.84 -40.50 32.27
C VAL A 7 38.17 -39.09 31.82
N GLY A 8 39.23 -38.48 32.38
CA GLY A 8 39.68 -37.15 31.95
C GLY A 8 40.14 -37.09 30.47
N ARG A 9 40.82 -38.17 30.00
CA ARG A 9 41.25 -38.26 28.60
C ARG A 9 40.08 -38.54 27.65
N ALA A 10 39.08 -39.29 28.06
CA ALA A 10 37.88 -39.56 27.29
C ALA A 10 37.00 -38.28 27.16
N LEU A 11 36.87 -37.53 28.24
CA LEU A 11 36.17 -36.23 28.24
C LEU A 11 36.86 -35.20 27.33
N ASN A 12 38.19 -35.14 27.37
CA ASN A 12 38.96 -34.19 26.54
C ASN A 12 38.95 -34.56 25.03
N ARG A 13 38.77 -35.85 24.70
CA ARG A 13 38.57 -36.28 23.30
C ARG A 13 37.14 -36.05 22.78
N ALA A 14 36.15 -36.14 23.65
CA ALA A 14 34.74 -35.89 23.25
C ALA A 14 34.40 -34.39 23.10
N PHE A 15 35.09 -33.52 23.82
CA PHE A 15 34.88 -32.07 23.78
C PHE A 15 35.19 -31.47 22.40
N PRO A 16 36.33 -31.75 21.73
CA PRO A 16 36.60 -31.19 20.41
C PRO A 16 35.64 -31.71 19.34
N LEU A 17 35.14 -32.94 19.45
CA LEU A 17 34.19 -33.50 18.51
C LEU A 17 32.81 -32.80 18.61
N ARG A 18 32.35 -32.52 19.82
CA ARG A 18 31.11 -31.76 20.05
C ARG A 18 31.21 -30.33 19.55
N TRP A 19 32.36 -29.69 19.75
CA TRP A 19 32.60 -28.34 19.20
C TRP A 19 32.67 -28.33 17.68
N LEU A 20 33.26 -29.32 17.06
CA LEU A 20 33.29 -29.48 15.61
C LEU A 20 31.88 -29.73 15.04
N ILE A 21 31.07 -30.52 15.70
CA ILE A 21 29.67 -30.75 15.28
C ILE A 21 28.86 -29.44 15.45
N LEU A 22 28.99 -28.76 16.58
CA LEU A 22 28.29 -27.52 16.87
C LEU A 22 28.67 -26.41 15.87
N SER A 23 29.95 -26.26 15.56
CA SER A 23 30.43 -25.27 14.60
C SER A 23 29.92 -25.54 13.17
N ARG A 24 29.84 -26.82 12.76
CA ARG A 24 29.26 -27.21 11.48
C ARG A 24 27.77 -26.95 11.42
N VAL A 25 27.03 -27.25 12.49
CA VAL A 25 25.58 -26.94 12.57
C VAL A 25 25.36 -25.43 12.50
N LEU A 26 26.12 -24.64 13.23
CA LEU A 26 26.05 -23.18 13.18
C LEU A 26 26.39 -22.64 11.81
N LEU A 27 27.40 -23.21 11.15
CA LEU A 27 27.75 -22.83 9.78
C LEU A 27 26.63 -23.13 8.81
N VAL A 28 26.01 -24.31 8.87
CA VAL A 28 24.88 -24.69 8.04
C VAL A 28 23.68 -23.76 8.29
N LEU A 29 23.37 -23.45 9.55
CA LEU A 29 22.32 -22.52 9.90
C LEU A 29 22.60 -21.10 9.38
N ALA A 30 23.85 -20.64 9.48
CA ALA A 30 24.26 -19.34 8.96
C ALA A 30 24.15 -19.27 7.43
N VAL A 31 24.55 -20.34 6.72
CA VAL A 31 24.41 -20.44 5.27
C VAL A 31 22.93 -20.47 4.86
N LEU A 32 22.09 -21.24 5.55
CA LEU A 32 20.66 -21.26 5.31
C LEU A 32 20.01 -19.90 5.55
N ALA A 33 20.39 -19.24 6.65
CA ALA A 33 19.91 -17.86 6.93
C ALA A 33 20.36 -16.87 5.85
N ALA A 34 21.62 -16.96 5.40
CA ALA A 34 22.12 -16.13 4.31
C ALA A 34 21.38 -16.40 2.99
N ILE A 35 21.10 -17.65 2.64
CA ILE A 35 20.31 -18.02 1.47
C ILE A 35 18.89 -17.43 1.57
N VAL A 36 18.23 -17.55 2.72
CA VAL A 36 16.88 -17.00 2.93
C VAL A 36 16.89 -15.48 2.81
N LEU A 37 17.93 -14.80 3.33
CA LEU A 37 18.07 -13.34 3.24
C LEU A 37 18.40 -12.86 1.82
N LEU A 38 19.15 -13.65 1.04
CA LEU A 38 19.52 -13.33 -0.35
C LEU A 38 18.39 -13.67 -1.34
N LEU A 39 17.46 -14.55 -0.99
CA LEU A 39 16.31 -14.83 -1.82
C LEU A 39 15.33 -13.64 -1.79
N PRO A 40 14.61 -13.34 -2.88
CA PRO A 40 13.61 -12.27 -2.90
C PRO A 40 12.35 -12.59 -2.07
N ILE A 41 12.36 -13.67 -1.27
CA ILE A 41 11.25 -14.11 -0.43
C ILE A 41 10.85 -13.05 0.61
N PRO A 42 11.78 -12.49 1.41
CA PRO A 42 11.42 -11.46 2.40
C PRO A 42 10.72 -10.27 1.78
N GLY A 43 11.24 -9.76 0.64
CA GLY A 43 10.63 -8.65 -0.06
C GLY A 43 9.22 -8.97 -0.59
N ARG A 44 8.99 -10.19 -1.07
CA ARG A 44 7.66 -10.66 -1.52
C ARG A 44 6.68 -10.80 -0.37
N LEU A 45 7.14 -11.28 0.80
CA LEU A 45 6.29 -11.38 2.00
C LEU A 45 5.90 -10.00 2.51
N VAL A 46 6.84 -9.04 2.55
CA VAL A 46 6.55 -7.65 2.91
C VAL A 46 5.55 -7.02 1.92
N SER A 47 5.73 -7.24 0.62
CA SER A 47 4.78 -6.79 -0.41
C SER A 47 3.39 -7.38 -0.20
N ALA A 48 3.31 -8.69 0.05
CA ALA A 48 2.04 -9.37 0.29
C ALA A 48 1.36 -8.84 1.55
N TRP A 49 2.11 -8.66 2.64
CA TRP A 49 1.59 -8.09 3.88
C TRP A 49 1.04 -6.69 3.68
N ASN A 50 1.81 -5.78 3.07
CA ASN A 50 1.36 -4.41 2.81
C ASN A 50 0.10 -4.39 1.93
N SER A 51 0.06 -5.22 0.88
CA SER A 51 -1.10 -5.33 0.01
C SER A 51 -2.34 -5.82 0.75
N LEU A 52 -2.22 -6.81 1.62
CA LEU A 52 -3.34 -7.33 2.42
C LEU A 52 -3.79 -6.31 3.47
N ALA A 53 -2.85 -5.66 4.16
CA ALA A 53 -3.16 -4.62 5.14
C ALA A 53 -3.87 -3.41 4.50
N ALA A 54 -3.41 -2.99 3.30
CA ALA A 54 -4.03 -1.90 2.56
C ALA A 54 -5.45 -2.20 2.10
N ARG A 55 -5.76 -3.47 1.81
CA ARG A 55 -7.14 -3.90 1.47
C ARG A 55 -8.06 -3.90 2.70
N ALA A 56 -7.51 -4.26 3.86
CA ALA A 56 -8.29 -4.33 5.10
C ALA A 56 -8.60 -2.95 5.66
N ASP A 57 -7.60 -2.07 5.70
CA ASP A 57 -7.74 -0.70 6.19
C ASP A 57 -6.69 0.21 5.53
N PRO A 58 -7.02 0.80 4.38
CA PRO A 58 -6.13 1.72 3.70
C PRO A 58 -5.84 2.98 4.52
N SER A 59 -6.81 3.46 5.29
CA SER A 59 -6.70 4.69 6.07
C SER A 59 -5.69 4.57 7.20
N HIS A 60 -5.50 3.37 7.74
CA HIS A 60 -4.47 3.12 8.75
C HIS A 60 -3.05 3.24 8.16
N LEU A 61 -2.83 2.79 6.94
CA LEU A 61 -1.52 2.82 6.29
C LEU A 61 -1.20 4.17 5.65
N TYR A 62 -2.20 4.87 5.17
CA TYR A 62 -2.11 6.19 4.55
C TYR A 62 -3.33 7.03 4.97
N PRO A 63 -3.26 7.68 6.12
CA PRO A 63 -4.37 8.47 6.66
C PRO A 63 -4.78 9.59 5.70
N PRO A 64 -6.08 9.80 5.46
CA PRO A 64 -6.59 10.85 4.57
C PRO A 64 -6.19 12.26 5.00
N THR A 65 -6.06 12.50 6.30
CA THR A 65 -5.62 13.78 6.82
C THR A 65 -4.96 13.61 8.17
N GLN A 66 -4.01 14.50 8.49
CA GLN A 66 -3.45 14.63 9.84
C GLN A 66 -4.08 15.81 10.59
N ASP A 67 -4.88 16.62 9.90
CA ASP A 67 -5.60 17.75 10.48
C ASP A 67 -6.95 17.27 11.03
N SER A 68 -7.10 17.41 12.35
CA SER A 68 -8.33 17.03 13.05
C SER A 68 -9.52 17.95 12.75
N SER A 69 -9.29 19.10 12.12
CA SER A 69 -10.34 20.04 11.71
C SER A 69 -11.01 19.66 10.37
N VAL A 70 -10.41 18.73 9.62
CA VAL A 70 -10.93 18.28 8.32
C VAL A 70 -11.48 16.89 8.45
N SER A 71 -12.77 16.71 8.19
CA SER A 71 -13.42 15.41 8.17
C SER A 71 -13.06 14.65 6.89
N ALA A 72 -12.68 13.39 7.03
CA ALA A 72 -12.51 12.48 5.92
C ALA A 72 -13.77 11.64 5.75
N HIS A 73 -14.33 11.66 4.55
CA HIS A 73 -15.51 10.88 4.19
C HIS A 73 -15.09 9.65 3.41
N PRO A 74 -15.66 8.47 3.71
CA PRO A 74 -15.33 7.25 2.98
C PRO A 74 -15.83 7.31 1.54
N LEU A 75 -15.04 6.79 0.62
CA LEU A 75 -15.41 6.51 -0.76
C LEU A 75 -15.34 5.00 -0.99
N ASP A 76 -16.26 4.50 -1.81
CA ASP A 76 -16.30 3.09 -2.22
C ASP A 76 -16.26 3.00 -3.75
N VAL A 77 -15.13 3.41 -4.32
CA VAL A 77 -14.92 3.40 -5.76
C VAL A 77 -13.81 2.42 -6.10
N HIS A 78 -14.14 1.37 -6.86
CA HIS A 78 -13.22 0.28 -7.20
C HIS A 78 -13.11 0.07 -8.71
N PHE A 79 -11.88 -0.05 -9.19
CA PHE A 79 -11.57 -0.43 -10.56
C PHE A 79 -10.82 -1.76 -10.56
N SER A 80 -11.30 -2.72 -11.36
CA SER A 80 -10.63 -4.01 -11.58
C SER A 80 -10.09 -4.04 -13.00
N LEU A 81 -8.77 -4.15 -13.14
CA LEU A 81 -8.11 -4.15 -14.43
C LEU A 81 -7.89 -5.59 -14.94
N PRO A 82 -7.91 -5.83 -16.27
CA PRO A 82 -7.75 -7.16 -16.82
C PRO A 82 -6.43 -7.87 -16.49
N ASN A 83 -5.38 -7.11 -16.18
CA ASN A 83 -4.08 -7.65 -15.76
C ASN A 83 -4.07 -8.12 -14.28
N GLY A 84 -5.18 -7.95 -13.55
CA GLY A 84 -5.33 -8.27 -12.15
C GLY A 84 -4.91 -7.15 -11.21
N ASP A 85 -4.55 -5.97 -11.73
CA ASP A 85 -4.37 -4.78 -10.90
C ASP A 85 -5.74 -4.28 -10.42
N GLN A 86 -5.75 -3.73 -9.22
CA GLN A 86 -6.91 -3.14 -8.57
C GLN A 86 -6.57 -1.71 -8.17
N ILE A 87 -7.53 -0.82 -8.36
CA ILE A 87 -7.46 0.56 -7.89
C ILE A 87 -8.67 0.81 -7.00
N ALA A 88 -8.48 1.44 -5.86
CA ALA A 88 -9.55 1.86 -4.99
C ALA A 88 -9.37 3.34 -4.62
N LEU A 89 -10.46 4.12 -4.70
CA LEU A 89 -10.56 5.43 -4.06
C LEU A 89 -11.33 5.22 -2.77
N TYR A 90 -10.68 5.45 -1.62
CA TYR A 90 -11.22 5.01 -0.33
C TYR A 90 -11.63 6.16 0.58
N ALA A 91 -11.19 7.39 0.30
CA ALA A 91 -11.58 8.54 1.10
C ALA A 91 -11.51 9.83 0.29
N VAL A 92 -12.29 10.83 0.72
CA VAL A 92 -12.21 12.20 0.26
C VAL A 92 -12.25 13.15 1.45
N THR A 93 -11.51 14.24 1.36
CA THR A 93 -11.68 15.40 2.24
C THR A 93 -12.13 16.57 1.40
N LEU A 94 -13.07 17.36 1.93
CA LEU A 94 -13.55 18.59 1.31
C LEU A 94 -13.14 19.77 2.18
N THR A 95 -12.54 20.78 1.56
CA THR A 95 -12.17 22.03 2.22
C THR A 95 -12.81 23.18 1.47
N GLU A 96 -13.62 23.94 2.18
CA GLU A 96 -14.25 25.14 1.63
C GLU A 96 -13.26 26.29 1.57
N ALA A 97 -13.23 26.98 0.44
CA ALA A 97 -12.51 28.23 0.28
C ALA A 97 -13.43 29.42 0.58
N TRP A 98 -12.82 30.57 0.93
CA TRP A 98 -13.52 31.79 1.29
C TRP A 98 -14.50 32.33 0.24
N ASN A 99 -14.39 31.87 -1.02
CA ASN A 99 -15.26 32.26 -2.15
C ASN A 99 -16.43 31.27 -2.36
N GLY A 100 -16.67 30.33 -1.44
CA GLY A 100 -17.72 29.31 -1.56
C GLY A 100 -17.43 28.18 -2.54
N THR A 101 -16.18 28.08 -3.04
CA THR A 101 -15.74 26.91 -3.79
C THR A 101 -15.11 25.90 -2.86
N TYR A 102 -15.00 24.65 -3.31
CA TYR A 102 -14.40 23.57 -2.57
C TYR A 102 -13.14 23.03 -3.24
N THR A 103 -12.23 22.55 -2.42
CA THR A 103 -11.12 21.71 -2.85
C THR A 103 -11.37 20.30 -2.33
N ALA A 104 -11.46 19.34 -3.23
CA ALA A 104 -11.51 17.93 -2.88
C ALA A 104 -10.10 17.35 -2.90
N GLN A 105 -9.75 16.60 -1.86
CA GLN A 105 -8.57 15.76 -1.86
C GLN A 105 -9.01 14.31 -1.82
N ILE A 106 -8.81 13.60 -2.92
CA ILE A 106 -9.24 12.20 -3.11
C ILE A 106 -8.05 11.30 -2.86
N TYR A 107 -8.25 10.31 -1.99
CA TYR A 107 -7.24 9.34 -1.58
C TYR A 107 -7.47 8.01 -2.27
N GLY A 108 -6.43 7.52 -2.91
CA GLY A 108 -6.47 6.28 -3.65
C GLY A 108 -5.31 5.34 -3.33
N LEU A 109 -5.53 4.08 -3.65
CA LEU A 109 -4.50 3.05 -3.61
C LEU A 109 -4.59 2.11 -4.81
N GLY A 110 -3.43 1.61 -5.22
CA GLY A 110 -3.31 0.60 -6.25
C GLY A 110 -2.55 -0.61 -5.72
N TYR A 111 -3.07 -1.80 -6.01
CA TYR A 111 -2.45 -3.08 -5.65
C TYR A 111 -2.76 -4.14 -6.70
N HIS A 112 -2.02 -5.24 -6.71
CA HIS A 112 -2.34 -6.38 -7.56
C HIS A 112 -3.20 -7.40 -6.81
N GLN A 113 -4.19 -8.02 -7.46
CA GLN A 113 -5.07 -9.03 -6.86
C GLN A 113 -4.28 -10.19 -6.22
N ASN A 114 -3.23 -10.64 -6.89
CA ASN A 114 -2.26 -11.55 -6.28
C ASN A 114 -1.23 -10.73 -5.48
N PRO A 115 -1.20 -10.85 -4.13
CA PRO A 115 -0.36 -9.99 -3.28
C PRO A 115 1.14 -10.22 -3.48
N PHE A 116 1.56 -11.31 -4.15
CA PHE A 116 2.95 -11.60 -4.47
C PHE A 116 3.42 -10.99 -5.79
N ARG A 117 2.52 -10.35 -6.55
CA ARG A 117 2.85 -9.62 -7.77
C ARG A 117 2.98 -8.13 -7.49
N LYS A 118 3.81 -7.48 -8.30
CA LYS A 118 3.92 -6.02 -8.28
C LYS A 118 2.69 -5.43 -8.95
N HIS A 119 2.19 -4.34 -8.37
CA HIS A 119 1.23 -3.46 -9.00
C HIS A 119 1.93 -2.64 -10.08
N ASN A 120 1.30 -2.48 -11.23
CA ASN A 120 1.71 -1.52 -12.23
C ASN A 120 1.12 -0.16 -11.88
N SER A 121 1.92 0.90 -12.01
CA SER A 121 1.46 2.25 -11.71
C SER A 121 0.44 2.70 -12.76
N ASN A 122 -0.84 2.58 -12.42
CA ASN A 122 -1.93 3.18 -13.18
C ASN A 122 -2.40 4.43 -12.46
N TYR A 123 -2.71 5.46 -13.22
CA TYR A 123 -3.16 6.74 -12.67
C TYR A 123 -4.64 6.92 -12.96
N VAL A 124 -5.34 7.48 -11.99
CA VAL A 124 -6.71 7.93 -12.15
C VAL A 124 -6.67 9.36 -12.69
N THR A 125 -7.50 9.66 -13.67
CA THR A 125 -7.79 11.01 -14.15
C THR A 125 -9.26 11.31 -13.87
N TYR A 126 -9.66 12.58 -13.93
CA TYR A 126 -11.01 12.98 -13.57
C TYR A 126 -11.57 13.93 -14.62
N THR A 127 -12.88 13.82 -14.86
CA THR A 127 -13.68 14.79 -15.61
C THR A 127 -14.84 15.27 -14.75
N LEU A 128 -15.35 16.47 -15.03
CA LEU A 128 -16.48 17.05 -14.30
C LEU A 128 -17.80 16.60 -14.95
N GLY A 129 -18.64 15.91 -14.21
CA GLY A 129 -19.91 15.37 -14.71
C GLY A 129 -19.68 14.46 -15.93
N ASP A 130 -20.49 14.67 -16.97
CA ASP A 130 -20.43 13.96 -18.25
C ASP A 130 -19.54 14.66 -19.29
N SER A 131 -18.72 15.61 -18.86
CA SER A 131 -17.85 16.38 -19.75
C SER A 131 -16.67 15.54 -20.23
N ASP A 132 -16.35 15.59 -21.51
CA ASP A 132 -15.14 15.00 -22.07
C ASP A 132 -13.87 15.78 -21.70
N THR A 133 -14.02 16.90 -20.98
CA THR A 133 -12.89 17.76 -20.60
C THR A 133 -12.24 17.24 -19.33
N SER A 134 -11.00 16.79 -19.44
CA SER A 134 -10.22 16.39 -18.27
C SER A 134 -9.94 17.58 -17.35
N ILE A 135 -10.16 17.38 -16.06
CA ILE A 135 -9.82 18.38 -15.05
C ILE A 135 -8.32 18.30 -14.76
N ASN A 136 -7.65 19.44 -14.78
CA ASN A 136 -6.28 19.53 -14.33
C ASN A 136 -6.23 19.35 -12.80
N LEU A 137 -5.45 18.37 -12.35
CA LEU A 137 -5.17 18.21 -10.95
C LEU A 137 -4.39 19.42 -10.44
N ALA A 138 -4.83 20.01 -9.33
CA ALA A 138 -4.10 21.09 -8.67
C ALA A 138 -2.77 20.55 -8.10
N SER A 139 -2.79 19.33 -7.56
CA SER A 139 -1.59 18.62 -7.13
C SER A 139 -1.85 17.12 -7.00
N ARG A 140 -0.77 16.34 -7.09
CA ARG A 140 -0.76 14.91 -6.77
C ARG A 140 0.40 14.59 -5.85
N THR A 141 0.10 13.92 -4.76
CA THR A 141 1.11 13.35 -3.86
C THR A 141 1.05 11.83 -3.92
N SER A 142 2.19 11.18 -3.93
CA SER A 142 2.23 9.71 -3.98
C SER A 142 3.21 9.16 -2.96
N SER A 143 2.88 7.99 -2.42
CA SER A 143 3.72 7.20 -1.54
C SER A 143 3.69 5.74 -1.99
N VAL A 144 4.85 5.15 -2.19
CA VAL A 144 4.95 3.77 -2.66
C VAL A 144 5.52 2.91 -1.54
N ARG A 145 4.80 1.84 -1.19
CA ARG A 145 5.29 0.76 -0.32
C ARG A 145 5.40 -0.52 -1.15
N PRO A 146 6.28 -1.46 -0.79
CA PRO A 146 6.33 -2.74 -1.48
C PRO A 146 4.94 -3.37 -1.58
N GLY A 147 4.47 -3.62 -2.81
CA GLY A 147 3.18 -4.28 -3.10
C GLY A 147 1.96 -3.37 -3.18
N VAL A 148 2.06 -2.08 -2.81
CA VAL A 148 0.96 -1.13 -2.87
C VAL A 148 1.47 0.28 -3.16
N ALA A 149 0.73 1.02 -3.98
CA ALA A 149 0.93 2.44 -4.22
C ALA A 149 -0.23 3.23 -3.64
N PHE A 150 0.05 4.28 -2.89
CA PHE A 150 -0.92 5.24 -2.39
C PHE A 150 -0.72 6.57 -3.08
N TRP A 151 -1.81 7.29 -3.27
CA TRP A 151 -1.76 8.68 -3.74
C TRP A 151 -2.91 9.50 -3.16
N SER A 152 -2.76 10.81 -3.22
CA SER A 152 -3.86 11.76 -3.05
C SER A 152 -3.84 12.77 -4.17
N ASP A 153 -5.02 13.04 -4.73
CA ASP A 153 -5.27 13.97 -5.81
C ASP A 153 -6.06 15.16 -5.29
N SER A 154 -5.51 16.37 -5.43
CA SER A 154 -6.19 17.61 -5.08
C SER A 154 -6.85 18.20 -6.32
N ILE A 155 -8.15 18.44 -6.24
CA ILE A 155 -8.99 18.94 -7.33
C ILE A 155 -9.70 20.21 -6.86
N ALA A 156 -9.53 21.28 -7.60
CA ALA A 156 -10.17 22.57 -7.33
C ALA A 156 -10.27 23.40 -8.61
N PRO A 157 -11.24 24.34 -8.72
CA PRO A 157 -12.37 24.54 -7.81
C PRO A 157 -13.51 23.57 -8.09
N LEU A 158 -14.25 23.22 -7.06
CA LEU A 158 -15.50 22.46 -7.17
C LEU A 158 -16.64 23.25 -6.53
N TYR A 159 -17.87 22.98 -6.97
CA TYR A 159 -19.08 23.59 -6.43
C TYR A 159 -20.01 22.52 -5.85
N PRO A 160 -20.86 22.86 -4.86
CA PRO A 160 -21.86 21.92 -4.36
C PRO A 160 -22.72 21.36 -5.49
N GLY A 161 -22.88 20.05 -5.49
CA GLY A 161 -23.61 19.34 -6.55
C GLY A 161 -22.73 18.82 -7.70
N ASP A 162 -21.46 19.25 -7.79
CA ASP A 162 -20.55 18.71 -8.78
C ASP A 162 -20.30 17.22 -8.52
N THR A 163 -20.20 16.45 -9.59
CA THR A 163 -19.80 15.04 -9.56
C THR A 163 -18.61 14.85 -10.48
N LEU A 164 -17.58 14.18 -9.99
CA LEU A 164 -16.44 13.81 -10.80
C LEU A 164 -16.63 12.42 -11.38
N THR A 165 -16.18 12.24 -12.61
CA THR A 165 -16.03 10.92 -13.22
C THR A 165 -14.56 10.54 -13.19
N ALA A 166 -14.24 9.44 -12.55
CA ALA A 166 -12.89 8.90 -12.48
C ALA A 166 -12.64 7.95 -13.65
N HIS A 167 -11.52 8.12 -14.31
CA HIS A 167 -11.10 7.35 -15.47
C HIS A 167 -9.78 6.64 -15.21
N VAL A 168 -9.70 5.38 -15.58
CA VAL A 168 -8.44 4.62 -15.57
C VAL A 168 -8.16 4.12 -16.96
N SER A 169 -7.13 4.66 -17.58
CA SER A 169 -6.68 4.22 -18.90
C SER A 169 -5.72 3.03 -18.74
N TRP A 170 -6.06 1.89 -19.36
CA TRP A 170 -5.20 0.71 -19.38
C TRP A 170 -5.27 0.03 -20.74
N ILE A 171 -4.15 -0.03 -21.46
CA ILE A 171 -3.99 -0.71 -22.77
C ILE A 171 -5.26 -0.67 -23.64
N GLN A 172 -5.67 0.52 -24.08
CA GLN A 172 -6.84 0.75 -24.95
C GLN A 172 -8.22 0.52 -24.30
N GLN A 173 -8.28 0.30 -23.00
CA GLN A 173 -9.54 0.29 -22.27
C GLN A 173 -9.60 1.47 -21.30
N GLU A 174 -10.74 2.11 -21.27
CA GLU A 174 -11.07 3.13 -20.29
C GLU A 174 -12.15 2.60 -19.37
N ILE A 175 -11.90 2.66 -18.08
CA ILE A 175 -12.88 2.31 -17.05
C ILE A 175 -13.29 3.60 -16.37
N THR A 176 -14.59 3.90 -16.38
CA THR A 176 -15.15 5.15 -15.87
C THR A 176 -16.13 4.86 -14.74
N ILE A 177 -16.00 5.57 -13.63
CA ILE A 177 -16.90 5.45 -12.48
C ILE A 177 -17.15 6.85 -11.92
N PRO A 178 -18.42 7.25 -11.67
CA PRO A 178 -18.70 8.52 -11.01
C PRO A 178 -18.21 8.49 -9.56
N VAL A 179 -17.56 9.57 -9.14
CA VAL A 179 -17.16 9.79 -7.75
C VAL A 179 -18.17 10.74 -7.13
N LEU A 180 -18.96 10.21 -6.21
CA LEU A 180 -19.98 11.00 -5.50
C LEU A 180 -19.36 11.61 -4.25
N PHE A 181 -19.67 12.88 -4.00
CA PHE A 181 -19.20 13.62 -2.84
C PHE A 181 -20.28 13.69 -1.77
N PRO A 182 -19.89 13.72 -0.49
CA PRO A 182 -20.83 13.87 0.63
C PRO A 182 -21.20 15.35 0.87
N TRP A 183 -21.73 16.05 -0.16
CA TRP A 183 -22.09 17.46 -0.07
C TRP A 183 -23.07 17.79 1.06
N GLU A 184 -24.02 16.88 1.34
CA GLU A 184 -25.04 17.07 2.38
C GLU A 184 -24.43 17.09 3.79
N GLU A 185 -23.35 16.34 4.00
CA GLU A 185 -22.64 16.30 5.28
C GLU A 185 -21.74 17.52 5.52
N VAL A 186 -21.33 18.19 4.44
CA VAL A 186 -20.41 19.35 4.49
C VAL A 186 -21.17 20.66 4.69
N THR A 187 -22.44 20.72 4.28
CA THR A 187 -23.25 21.95 4.31
C THR A 187 -23.94 22.20 5.64
N ASP A 188 -23.78 21.33 6.64
CA ASP A 188 -24.38 21.51 7.97
C ASP A 188 -23.33 22.11 8.94
N PRO A 189 -23.42 23.42 9.29
CA PRO A 189 -22.49 24.08 10.19
C PRO A 189 -22.74 23.73 11.67
#